data_6d8938b2a7726396a9e11afb6407aea8
#
_entry.id   6d8938b2a7726396a9e11afb6407aea8
#
_cell.length_a   1.000
_cell.length_b   1.000
_cell.length_c   1.000
_cell.angle_alpha   90.00
_cell.angle_beta   90.00
_cell.angle_gamma   90.00
#
_symmetry.space_group_name_H-M   'P 1'
#
loop_
_entity.id
_entity.type
_entity.pdbx_description
1 polymer ?
#
loop_
_entity_poly.entity_id
_entity_poly.type
_entity_poly.pdbx_seq_one_letter_code
_entity_poly.pdbx_strand_id
1 'polypeptide(L)'
;MSEQLSDKRQEPMGPELVPTTRPRRSRFFRLLLAIALCSGGAYGAFTYAGARPSAAAVASAAPMPPTPVNTAQAQLGNVPIQVTGLGTVQPFNSVTVKPRVSGQINDIVFTEGQAVHANDVLAHLDPKALIGPLHQAEANLAKDQALLANTQADLQRISQLAQKGFASSQTLDTQKAQIAQTEAMILVDKAAIESAQTQLDYATISSPIDGVAGIRMIDEGNMITPSDPGIVTINQLEPISVVFTVPSEAIGDWPVGAPASAVAITALAANDDRPLGTGTLSLVDNHIDPATATVRLKATFPNKDHQLKPGQFVKALFQSALLSQATSVPSTAVQQSTNGTYVYLIKPGDSTLVQQPVTVKRVAGGVTVIASGLSAGDTVVTDGQYSLKPGMKVSTLPDSAVSQNAAASPAIVATSQTP
;
A
#
# COMPACT_ATOMS: atom_id res chain seq x y z
N MET A 1 -14.04 -6.94 -55.50
CA MET A 1 -12.76 -7.06 -56.21
C MET A 1 -11.81 -7.58 -55.19
N SER A 2 -11.74 -8.91 -55.00
CA SER A 2 -10.76 -9.85 -55.61
C SER A 2 -9.38 -9.54 -55.08
N GLU A 3 -8.67 -10.38 -54.35
CA GLU A 3 -8.20 -11.76 -54.48
C GLU A 3 -7.57 -12.16 -53.17
N GLN A 4 -7.86 -13.27 -52.49
CA GLN A 4 -7.43 -14.65 -52.66
C GLN A 4 -5.94 -14.95 -52.51
N LEU A 5 -5.73 -16.06 -51.75
CA LEU A 5 -4.59 -16.99 -51.66
C LEU A 5 -3.58 -16.68 -50.55
N SER A 6 -3.14 -17.61 -49.70
CA SER A 6 -3.02 -19.06 -49.85
C SER A 6 -2.79 -19.72 -48.48
N ASP A 7 -3.53 -20.79 -48.28
CA ASP A 7 -3.37 -21.88 -47.33
C ASP A 7 -1.99 -22.58 -47.46
N LYS A 8 -1.29 -22.82 -46.32
CA LYS A 8 -0.33 -23.93 -46.21
C LYS A 8 -0.40 -24.52 -44.82
N ARG A 9 -1.18 -25.61 -44.76
CA ARG A 9 -1.10 -26.62 -43.70
C ARG A 9 0.29 -27.27 -43.73
N GLN A 10 0.91 -27.40 -42.55
CA GLN A 10 1.96 -28.38 -42.32
C GLN A 10 1.45 -29.42 -41.32
N GLU A 11 1.42 -30.67 -41.81
CA GLU A 11 1.11 -31.89 -41.08
C GLU A 11 2.22 -32.24 -40.07
N PRO A 12 1.90 -33.01 -38.99
CA PRO A 12 2.90 -33.46 -38.03
C PRO A 12 3.57 -34.75 -38.49
N MET A 13 4.91 -34.77 -38.52
CA MET A 13 5.69 -36.00 -38.73
C MET A 13 5.64 -36.88 -37.48
N GLY A 14 5.23 -38.11 -37.66
CA GLY A 14 5.22 -39.17 -36.66
C GLY A 14 6.62 -39.77 -36.41
N PRO A 15 6.78 -40.52 -35.32
CA PRO A 15 8.09 -41.05 -34.92
C PRO A 15 8.49 -42.30 -35.74
N GLU A 16 9.71 -42.26 -36.23
CA GLU A 16 10.40 -43.27 -36.98
C GLU A 16 10.81 -44.47 -36.10
N LEU A 17 10.37 -45.66 -36.51
CA LEU A 17 10.67 -46.94 -35.87
C LEU A 17 12.07 -47.43 -36.23
N VAL A 18 12.96 -47.59 -35.26
CA VAL A 18 14.28 -48.22 -35.40
C VAL A 18 14.15 -49.74 -35.18
N PRO A 19 14.64 -50.60 -36.08
CA PRO A 19 14.51 -52.05 -35.94
C PRO A 19 15.55 -52.63 -34.97
N THR A 20 15.05 -53.46 -34.04
CA THR A 20 15.86 -54.24 -33.10
C THR A 20 16.44 -55.48 -33.78
N THR A 21 17.74 -55.53 -33.94
CA THR A 21 18.47 -56.77 -34.34
C THR A 21 18.81 -57.60 -33.10
N ARG A 22 18.30 -58.83 -33.06
CA ARG A 22 18.68 -59.85 -32.05
C ARG A 22 20.03 -60.47 -32.39
N PRO A 23 21.00 -60.65 -31.51
CA PRO A 23 22.18 -61.46 -31.75
C PRO A 23 21.89 -62.95 -31.47
N ARG A 24 22.37 -63.72 -32.37
CA ARG A 24 22.31 -65.23 -32.45
C ARG A 24 23.25 -65.83 -31.38
N ARG A 25 22.68 -66.57 -30.42
CA ARG A 25 23.41 -67.33 -29.40
C ARG A 25 24.37 -68.34 -30.00
N SER A 26 25.68 -68.16 -29.86
CA SER A 26 26.71 -69.13 -30.21
C SER A 26 26.86 -70.20 -29.14
N ARG A 27 26.91 -71.46 -29.58
CA ARG A 27 26.99 -72.69 -28.80
C ARG A 27 28.38 -72.87 -28.09
N PHE A 28 29.29 -71.87 -28.18
CA PHE A 28 30.65 -71.93 -27.63
C PHE A 28 30.75 -71.65 -26.13
N PHE A 29 29.72 -71.09 -25.53
CA PHE A 29 29.76 -70.72 -24.14
C PHE A 29 29.45 -71.86 -23.14
N ARG A 30 28.98 -72.99 -23.62
CA ARG A 30 28.63 -74.18 -22.77
C ARG A 30 29.81 -75.10 -22.49
N LEU A 31 30.91 -75.01 -23.22
CA LEU A 31 32.08 -75.88 -23.02
C LEU A 31 33.10 -75.33 -22.02
N LEU A 32 33.14 -73.97 -21.84
CA LEU A 32 34.06 -73.36 -20.91
C LEU A 32 33.56 -73.32 -19.43
N LEU A 33 32.23 -73.51 -19.25
CA LEU A 33 31.66 -73.54 -17.88
C LEU A 33 31.87 -74.88 -17.19
N ALA A 34 32.07 -75.96 -17.91
CA ALA A 34 32.29 -77.36 -17.36
C ALA A 34 33.71 -77.57 -16.85
N ILE A 35 34.72 -76.85 -17.34
CA ILE A 35 36.14 -76.97 -16.93
C ILE A 35 36.43 -76.14 -15.69
N ALA A 36 35.71 -75.03 -15.49
CA ALA A 36 35.88 -74.19 -14.34
C ALA A 36 35.29 -74.77 -13.03
N LEU A 37 34.32 -75.69 -13.11
CA LEU A 37 33.68 -76.31 -11.94
C LEU A 37 34.48 -77.46 -11.30
N CYS A 38 35.38 -78.12 -12.04
CA CYS A 38 36.20 -79.20 -11.50
C CYS A 38 37.52 -78.74 -10.84
N SER A 39 38.03 -77.56 -11.19
CA SER A 39 39.26 -77.03 -10.59
C SER A 39 39.03 -76.20 -9.31
N GLY A 40 37.78 -75.73 -9.07
CA GLY A 40 37.43 -74.98 -7.86
C GLY A 40 37.19 -75.82 -6.60
N GLY A 41 36.88 -77.10 -6.76
CA GLY A 41 36.53 -77.98 -5.65
C GLY A 41 37.74 -78.48 -4.82
N ALA A 42 38.94 -78.51 -5.42
CA ALA A 42 40.15 -79.01 -4.72
C ALA A 42 40.86 -77.90 -3.91
N TYR A 43 40.68 -76.65 -4.28
CA TYR A 43 41.31 -75.51 -3.58
C TYR A 43 40.50 -75.02 -2.38
N GLY A 44 39.21 -75.30 -2.34
CA GLY A 44 38.33 -74.92 -1.23
C GLY A 44 38.46 -75.76 0.04
N ALA A 45 38.93 -77.03 -0.13
CA ALA A 45 39.07 -77.93 1.04
C ALA A 45 40.36 -77.72 1.83
N PHE A 46 41.38 -77.06 1.23
CA PHE A 46 42.67 -76.85 1.93
C PHE A 46 42.68 -75.58 2.76
N THR A 47 41.80 -74.63 2.53
CA THR A 47 41.77 -73.37 3.28
C THR A 47 40.77 -73.37 4.46
N TYR A 48 39.96 -74.46 4.62
CA TYR A 48 38.93 -74.50 5.69
C TYR A 48 39.43 -75.07 7.01
N ALA A 49 40.65 -75.61 7.09
CA ALA A 49 41.17 -76.30 8.29
C ALA A 49 42.01 -75.35 9.18
N GLY A 50 42.16 -74.10 8.88
CA GLY A 50 43.12 -73.26 9.61
C GLY A 50 42.59 -71.99 10.35
N ALA A 51 41.29 -71.71 10.27
CA ALA A 51 40.76 -70.49 10.88
C ALA A 51 39.99 -70.82 12.18
N ARG A 52 40.68 -70.78 13.32
CA ARG A 52 40.01 -70.59 14.63
C ARG A 52 39.34 -69.22 14.61
N PRO A 53 38.06 -69.04 15.00
CA PRO A 53 37.48 -67.74 15.16
C PRO A 53 38.15 -67.06 16.33
N SER A 54 39.03 -66.09 16.00
CA SER A 54 39.47 -65.11 17.02
C SER A 54 38.23 -64.30 17.39
N ALA A 55 37.85 -64.34 18.65
CA ALA A 55 36.81 -63.50 19.19
C ALA A 55 37.20 -62.05 18.88
N ALA A 56 36.58 -61.49 17.83
CA ALA A 56 36.66 -60.04 17.55
C ALA A 56 36.06 -59.35 18.77
N ALA A 57 36.91 -58.73 19.57
CA ALA A 57 36.51 -57.79 20.58
C ALA A 57 35.59 -56.79 19.91
N VAL A 58 34.34 -56.73 20.36
CA VAL A 58 33.43 -55.64 20.04
C VAL A 58 34.13 -54.38 20.51
N ALA A 59 34.77 -53.67 19.56
CA ALA A 59 35.30 -52.35 19.84
C ALA A 59 34.09 -51.50 20.27
N SER A 60 33.99 -51.29 21.57
CA SER A 60 33.10 -50.29 22.13
C SER A 60 33.45 -48.98 21.40
N ALA A 61 32.55 -48.54 20.53
CA ALA A 61 32.72 -47.26 19.85
C ALA A 61 32.96 -46.22 20.93
N ALA A 62 34.14 -45.62 20.92
CA ALA A 62 34.45 -44.49 21.79
C ALA A 62 33.33 -43.46 21.65
N PRO A 63 32.83 -42.93 22.76
CA PRO A 63 31.77 -41.90 22.65
C PRO A 63 32.30 -40.75 21.79
N MET A 64 31.65 -40.51 20.68
CA MET A 64 31.97 -39.34 19.84
C MET A 64 31.93 -38.09 20.74
N PRO A 65 32.92 -37.21 20.63
CA PRO A 65 32.89 -35.96 21.38
C PRO A 65 31.58 -35.21 21.09
N PRO A 66 30.95 -34.61 22.10
CA PRO A 66 29.69 -33.91 21.91
C PRO A 66 29.88 -32.77 20.91
N THR A 67 29.01 -32.71 19.92
CA THR A 67 29.06 -31.66 18.88
C THR A 67 28.61 -30.31 19.49
N PRO A 68 29.42 -29.24 19.40
CA PRO A 68 29.01 -27.93 19.90
C PRO A 68 27.89 -27.37 19.06
N VAL A 69 26.82 -26.90 19.71
CA VAL A 69 25.64 -26.29 19.05
C VAL A 69 25.21 -25.04 19.80
N ASN A 70 24.71 -24.07 19.04
CA ASN A 70 24.01 -22.92 19.60
C ASN A 70 22.57 -23.30 19.90
N THR A 71 22.05 -22.82 21.02
CA THR A 71 20.69 -23.17 21.48
C THR A 71 19.92 -21.94 21.91
N ALA A 72 18.60 -21.98 21.74
CA ALA A 72 17.68 -21.00 22.30
C ALA A 72 16.56 -21.74 23.05
N GLN A 73 15.96 -21.06 24.02
CA GLN A 73 14.77 -21.57 24.69
C GLN A 73 13.50 -21.12 24.00
N ALA A 74 12.53 -22.01 23.89
CA ALA A 74 11.20 -21.68 23.47
C ALA A 74 10.53 -20.74 24.49
N GLN A 75 10.16 -19.55 24.05
CA GLN A 75 9.59 -18.51 24.90
C GLN A 75 8.07 -18.47 24.75
N LEU A 76 7.36 -18.38 25.86
CA LEU A 76 5.93 -18.06 25.89
C LEU A 76 5.80 -16.55 26.04
N GLY A 77 5.19 -15.89 25.08
CA GLY A 77 5.07 -14.44 25.13
C GLY A 77 4.07 -13.88 24.13
N ASN A 78 3.96 -12.57 24.14
CA ASN A 78 3.17 -11.84 23.17
C ASN A 78 4.08 -11.54 21.96
N VAL A 79 3.75 -12.11 20.81
CA VAL A 79 4.50 -11.90 19.56
C VAL A 79 3.75 -10.93 18.66
N PRO A 80 4.27 -9.70 18.45
CA PRO A 80 3.67 -8.76 17.52
C PRO A 80 3.91 -9.22 16.08
N ILE A 81 2.84 -9.34 15.33
CA ILE A 81 2.92 -9.63 13.89
C ILE A 81 3.09 -8.31 13.15
N GLN A 82 4.30 -8.06 12.69
CA GLN A 82 4.62 -6.90 11.87
C GLN A 82 4.45 -7.23 10.40
N VAL A 83 3.83 -6.31 9.68
CA VAL A 83 3.65 -6.37 8.23
C VAL A 83 4.28 -5.14 7.62
N THR A 84 5.03 -5.35 6.55
CA THR A 84 5.64 -4.29 5.76
C THR A 84 5.00 -4.25 4.39
N GLY A 85 4.50 -3.08 3.99
CA GLY A 85 3.98 -2.82 2.67
C GLY A 85 4.83 -1.78 1.94
N LEU A 86 5.05 -1.94 0.65
CA LEU A 86 5.62 -0.90 -0.21
C LEU A 86 4.53 0.09 -0.61
N GLY A 87 4.84 1.37 -0.51
CA GLY A 87 3.89 2.43 -0.81
C GLY A 87 4.51 3.66 -1.43
N THR A 88 3.64 4.56 -1.83
CA THR A 88 4.00 5.86 -2.39
C THR A 88 3.35 6.94 -1.56
N VAL A 89 4.12 7.96 -1.26
CA VAL A 89 3.63 9.17 -0.59
C VAL A 89 2.79 9.98 -1.57
N GLN A 90 1.62 10.40 -1.15
CA GLN A 90 0.71 11.24 -1.93
C GLN A 90 0.32 12.47 -1.10
N PRO A 91 0.07 13.63 -1.73
CA PRO A 91 -0.49 14.75 -1.00
C PRO A 91 -1.86 14.34 -0.41
N PHE A 92 -2.22 14.95 0.72
CA PHE A 92 -3.54 14.68 1.32
C PHE A 92 -4.66 15.13 0.40
N ASN A 93 -4.54 16.36 -0.12
CA ASN A 93 -5.33 16.90 -1.20
C ASN A 93 -4.39 17.48 -2.28
N SER A 94 -4.76 17.34 -3.54
CA SER A 94 -4.05 17.92 -4.68
C SER A 94 -5.05 18.54 -5.61
N VAL A 95 -4.91 19.84 -5.86
CA VAL A 95 -5.83 20.60 -6.72
C VAL A 95 -5.04 21.37 -7.77
N THR A 96 -5.34 21.12 -9.03
CA THR A 96 -4.85 21.94 -10.12
C THR A 96 -5.80 23.12 -10.30
N VAL A 97 -5.29 24.32 -10.01
CA VAL A 97 -6.05 25.57 -10.12
C VAL A 97 -6.21 25.93 -11.59
N LYS A 98 -7.47 26.04 -12.02
CA LYS A 98 -7.85 26.38 -13.38
C LYS A 98 -8.65 27.66 -13.42
N PRO A 99 -8.53 28.47 -14.49
CA PRO A 99 -9.40 29.63 -14.69
C PRO A 99 -10.85 29.16 -14.91
N ARG A 100 -11.81 29.95 -14.44
CA ARG A 100 -13.25 29.71 -14.69
C ARG A 100 -13.79 30.56 -15.86
N VAL A 101 -13.05 31.61 -16.21
CA VAL A 101 -13.32 32.49 -17.35
C VAL A 101 -12.08 32.60 -18.23
N SER A 102 -12.29 32.92 -19.49
CA SER A 102 -11.18 33.17 -20.42
C SER A 102 -10.67 34.58 -20.24
N GLY A 103 -9.35 34.77 -20.29
CA GLY A 103 -8.73 36.07 -20.19
C GLY A 103 -7.23 36.03 -20.33
N GLN A 104 -6.58 37.18 -20.48
CA GLN A 104 -5.14 37.30 -20.45
C GLN A 104 -4.69 37.38 -18.98
N ILE A 105 -3.62 36.66 -18.62
CA ILE A 105 -2.99 36.78 -17.31
C ILE A 105 -2.29 38.14 -17.22
N ASN A 106 -2.71 38.97 -16.28
CA ASN A 106 -2.11 40.25 -16.04
C ASN A 106 -0.86 40.12 -15.14
N ASP A 107 -1.01 39.42 -14.06
CA ASP A 107 0.06 39.18 -13.09
C ASP A 107 -0.14 37.85 -12.36
N ILE A 108 1.00 37.27 -11.89
CA ILE A 108 1.05 36.08 -11.05
C ILE A 108 1.68 36.48 -9.71
N VAL A 109 0.91 36.37 -8.63
CA VAL A 109 1.26 36.90 -7.32
C VAL A 109 2.06 35.91 -6.45
N PHE A 110 1.94 34.59 -6.70
CA PHE A 110 2.62 33.57 -5.91
C PHE A 110 4.02 33.26 -6.44
N THR A 111 4.87 32.76 -5.56
CA THR A 111 6.19 32.19 -5.91
C THR A 111 6.10 30.68 -5.95
N GLU A 112 6.77 30.02 -6.89
CA GLU A 112 6.85 28.56 -6.98
C GLU A 112 7.45 27.98 -5.70
N GLY A 113 6.83 26.95 -5.14
CA GLY A 113 7.22 26.35 -3.87
C GLY A 113 6.75 27.11 -2.63
N GLN A 114 6.00 28.22 -2.77
CA GLN A 114 5.45 28.98 -1.66
C GLN A 114 4.31 28.23 -0.97
N ALA A 115 4.26 28.32 0.36
CA ALA A 115 3.08 27.94 1.12
C ALA A 115 1.96 28.96 0.90
N VAL A 116 0.77 28.48 0.57
CA VAL A 116 -0.42 29.29 0.31
C VAL A 116 -1.58 28.80 1.16
N HIS A 117 -2.47 29.71 1.55
CA HIS A 117 -3.68 29.40 2.29
C HIS A 117 -4.91 29.41 1.35
N ALA A 118 -5.97 28.79 1.80
CA ALA A 118 -7.25 28.88 1.10
C ALA A 118 -7.68 30.34 0.95
N ASN A 119 -8.10 30.73 -0.25
CA ASN A 119 -8.46 32.06 -0.71
C ASN A 119 -7.30 33.04 -0.93
N ASP A 120 -6.03 32.64 -0.74
CA ASP A 120 -4.90 33.46 -1.18
C ASP A 120 -4.96 33.68 -2.70
N VAL A 121 -4.72 34.91 -3.13
CA VAL A 121 -4.73 35.27 -4.55
C VAL A 121 -3.47 34.73 -5.22
N LEU A 122 -3.65 34.03 -6.34
CA LEU A 122 -2.57 33.43 -7.11
C LEU A 122 -2.27 34.20 -8.38
N ALA A 123 -3.32 34.66 -9.08
CA ALA A 123 -3.18 35.38 -10.33
C ALA A 123 -4.39 36.28 -10.60
N HIS A 124 -4.19 37.32 -11.38
CA HIS A 124 -5.26 38.15 -11.91
C HIS A 124 -5.31 38.06 -13.42
N LEU A 125 -6.53 37.94 -13.94
CA LEU A 125 -6.81 38.12 -15.38
C LEU A 125 -7.13 39.56 -15.67
N ASP A 126 -6.93 40.03 -16.91
CA ASP A 126 -7.37 41.36 -17.35
C ASP A 126 -8.92 41.45 -17.27
N PRO A 127 -9.46 42.28 -16.38
CA PRO A 127 -10.90 42.35 -16.13
C PRO A 127 -11.66 43.15 -17.19
N LYS A 128 -10.97 43.84 -18.11
CA LYS A 128 -11.58 44.81 -19.03
C LYS A 128 -12.73 44.20 -19.84
N ALA A 129 -12.59 42.99 -20.31
CA ALA A 129 -13.62 42.28 -21.07
C ALA A 129 -14.86 41.92 -20.23
N LEU A 130 -14.70 41.81 -18.89
CA LEU A 130 -15.74 41.39 -17.95
C LEU A 130 -16.46 42.57 -17.31
N ILE A 131 -15.82 43.75 -17.23
CA ILE A 131 -16.39 44.97 -16.68
C ILE A 131 -17.52 45.52 -17.62
N GLY A 132 -17.36 45.41 -18.91
CA GLY A 132 -18.36 45.92 -19.89
C GLY A 132 -19.76 45.31 -19.69
N PRO A 133 -19.94 44.00 -19.64
CA PRO A 133 -21.21 43.35 -19.32
C PRO A 133 -21.81 43.74 -17.98
N LEU A 134 -20.98 43.95 -16.91
CA LEU A 134 -21.44 44.42 -15.61
C LEU A 134 -22.06 45.81 -15.73
N HIS A 135 -21.32 46.78 -16.30
CA HIS A 135 -21.84 48.15 -16.51
C HIS A 135 -23.09 48.16 -17.36
N GLN A 136 -23.22 47.29 -18.37
CA GLN A 136 -24.43 47.18 -19.18
C GLN A 136 -25.64 46.72 -18.35
N ALA A 137 -25.45 45.72 -17.48
CA ALA A 137 -26.50 45.21 -16.59
C ALA A 137 -26.92 46.26 -15.56
N GLU A 138 -25.98 47.01 -14.99
CA GLU A 138 -26.23 48.12 -14.06
C GLU A 138 -27.02 49.26 -14.76
N ALA A 139 -26.69 49.62 -16.00
CA ALA A 139 -27.39 50.62 -16.78
C ALA A 139 -28.85 50.19 -17.09
N ASN A 140 -29.08 48.88 -17.38
CA ASN A 140 -30.42 48.35 -17.57
C ASN A 140 -31.25 48.45 -16.28
N LEU A 141 -30.68 48.07 -15.13
CA LEU A 141 -31.33 48.24 -13.81
C LEU A 141 -31.71 49.69 -13.55
N ALA A 142 -30.79 50.63 -13.79
CA ALA A 142 -31.04 52.06 -13.60
C ALA A 142 -32.18 52.58 -14.48
N LYS A 143 -32.23 52.15 -15.76
CA LYS A 143 -33.30 52.44 -16.70
C LYS A 143 -34.66 51.92 -16.20
N ASP A 144 -34.74 50.66 -15.75
CA ASP A 144 -36.01 50.05 -15.34
C ASP A 144 -36.45 50.54 -13.95
N GLN A 145 -35.52 50.93 -13.07
CA GLN A 145 -35.86 51.69 -11.84
C GLN A 145 -36.48 53.05 -12.13
N ALA A 146 -35.95 53.79 -13.11
CA ALA A 146 -36.53 55.05 -13.52
C ALA A 146 -37.95 54.86 -14.15
N LEU A 147 -38.12 53.77 -14.91
CA LEU A 147 -39.43 53.39 -15.45
C LEU A 147 -40.42 53.04 -14.33
N LEU A 148 -39.98 52.30 -13.30
CA LEU A 148 -40.80 51.97 -12.12
C LEU A 148 -41.25 53.24 -11.39
N ALA A 149 -40.35 54.17 -11.15
CA ALA A 149 -40.66 55.44 -10.51
C ALA A 149 -41.73 56.23 -11.28
N ASN A 150 -41.61 56.25 -12.62
CA ASN A 150 -42.59 56.89 -13.49
C ASN A 150 -43.97 56.18 -13.44
N THR A 151 -43.98 54.83 -13.59
CA THR A 151 -45.22 54.05 -13.54
C THR A 151 -45.90 54.10 -12.18
N GLN A 152 -45.16 54.22 -11.08
CA GLN A 152 -45.68 54.42 -9.73
C GLN A 152 -46.33 55.79 -9.58
N ALA A 153 -45.70 56.86 -10.11
CA ALA A 153 -46.28 58.21 -10.11
C ALA A 153 -47.58 58.25 -10.94
N ASP A 154 -47.62 57.53 -12.08
CA ASP A 154 -48.84 57.40 -12.89
C ASP A 154 -49.94 56.63 -12.14
N LEU A 155 -49.62 55.52 -11.46
CA LEU A 155 -50.58 54.81 -10.62
C LEU A 155 -51.17 55.72 -9.55
N GLN A 156 -50.34 56.51 -8.86
CA GLN A 156 -50.81 57.46 -7.86
C GLN A 156 -51.77 58.49 -8.45
N ARG A 157 -51.47 59.01 -9.62
CA ARG A 157 -52.33 59.95 -10.36
C ARG A 157 -53.69 59.33 -10.80
N ILE A 158 -53.62 58.09 -11.37
CA ILE A 158 -54.80 57.39 -11.83
C ILE A 158 -55.65 56.95 -10.60
N SER A 159 -55.04 56.55 -9.48
CA SER A 159 -55.76 56.19 -8.26
C SER A 159 -56.57 57.37 -7.67
N GLN A 160 -55.98 58.58 -7.69
CA GLN A 160 -56.67 59.81 -7.24
C GLN A 160 -57.87 60.20 -8.22
N LEU A 161 -57.71 59.96 -9.50
CA LEU A 161 -58.77 60.16 -10.46
C LEU A 161 -59.87 59.14 -10.31
N ALA A 162 -59.56 57.85 -10.07
CA ALA A 162 -60.52 56.81 -9.84
C ALA A 162 -61.33 57.07 -8.57
N GLN A 163 -60.72 57.52 -7.46
CA GLN A 163 -61.43 57.98 -6.28
C GLN A 163 -62.44 59.08 -6.47
N LYS A 164 -62.17 59.97 -7.48
CA LYS A 164 -63.09 61.04 -7.88
C LYS A 164 -64.09 60.63 -8.95
N GLY A 165 -64.12 59.36 -9.40
CA GLY A 165 -65.04 58.85 -10.42
C GLY A 165 -64.61 59.16 -11.87
N PHE A 166 -63.36 59.65 -12.12
CA PHE A 166 -62.85 60.05 -13.44
C PHE A 166 -61.98 59.01 -14.13
N ALA A 167 -61.72 57.88 -13.52
CA ALA A 167 -60.99 56.74 -14.10
C ALA A 167 -61.71 55.43 -13.90
N SER A 168 -61.59 54.47 -14.84
CA SER A 168 -62.19 53.14 -14.75
C SER A 168 -61.32 52.18 -13.86
N SER A 169 -61.96 51.18 -13.26
CA SER A 169 -61.24 50.13 -12.52
C SER A 169 -60.29 49.34 -13.42
N GLN A 170 -60.69 49.16 -14.71
CA GLN A 170 -59.83 48.51 -15.69
C GLN A 170 -58.52 49.29 -15.93
N THR A 171 -58.54 50.61 -15.96
CA THR A 171 -57.36 51.45 -16.14
C THR A 171 -56.44 51.32 -14.92
N LEU A 172 -57.04 51.29 -13.69
CA LEU A 172 -56.28 51.11 -12.49
C LEU A 172 -55.56 49.71 -12.44
N ASP A 173 -56.28 48.66 -12.81
CA ASP A 173 -55.73 47.29 -12.82
C ASP A 173 -54.67 47.11 -13.86
N THR A 174 -54.83 47.75 -15.06
CA THR A 174 -53.77 47.77 -16.07
C THR A 174 -52.50 48.44 -15.58
N GLN A 175 -52.63 49.55 -14.83
CA GLN A 175 -51.47 50.27 -14.30
C GLN A 175 -50.76 49.45 -13.18
N LYS A 176 -51.54 48.75 -12.34
CA LYS A 176 -50.96 47.83 -11.35
C LYS A 176 -50.21 46.67 -12.00
N ALA A 177 -50.80 46.11 -13.08
CA ALA A 177 -50.12 45.04 -13.84
C ALA A 177 -48.82 45.55 -14.49
N GLN A 178 -48.78 46.78 -14.98
CA GLN A 178 -47.58 47.41 -15.54
C GLN A 178 -46.49 47.62 -14.49
N ILE A 179 -46.85 47.98 -13.25
CA ILE A 179 -45.88 48.08 -12.15
C ILE A 179 -45.34 46.69 -11.83
N ALA A 180 -46.21 45.68 -11.67
CA ALA A 180 -45.78 44.32 -11.40
C ALA A 180 -44.85 43.78 -12.49
N GLN A 181 -45.10 44.08 -13.74
CA GLN A 181 -44.23 43.75 -14.88
C GLN A 181 -42.88 44.44 -14.74
N THR A 182 -42.83 45.75 -14.42
CA THR A 182 -41.60 46.51 -14.29
C THR A 182 -40.77 46.03 -13.07
N GLU A 183 -41.44 45.70 -11.94
CA GLU A 183 -40.79 45.09 -10.76
C GLU A 183 -40.17 43.74 -11.13
N ALA A 184 -40.85 42.92 -11.95
CA ALA A 184 -40.29 41.65 -12.43
C ALA A 184 -39.05 41.86 -13.34
N MET A 185 -39.06 42.92 -14.20
CA MET A 185 -37.86 43.27 -15.00
C MET A 185 -36.70 43.69 -14.13
N ILE A 186 -36.90 44.45 -13.08
CA ILE A 186 -35.87 44.82 -12.11
C ILE A 186 -35.26 43.60 -11.44
N LEU A 187 -36.04 42.54 -11.14
CA LEU A 187 -35.51 41.31 -10.61
C LEU A 187 -34.61 40.57 -11.62
N VAL A 188 -34.98 40.58 -12.90
CA VAL A 188 -34.17 40.04 -14.00
C VAL A 188 -32.84 40.80 -14.11
N ASP A 189 -32.89 42.15 -14.07
CA ASP A 189 -31.68 42.98 -14.15
C ASP A 189 -30.75 42.75 -12.96
N LYS A 190 -31.28 42.61 -11.73
CA LYS A 190 -30.50 42.25 -10.56
C LYS A 190 -29.79 40.89 -10.71
N ALA A 191 -30.49 39.88 -11.24
CA ALA A 191 -29.90 38.60 -11.53
C ALA A 191 -28.79 38.68 -12.61
N ALA A 192 -28.99 39.56 -13.63
CA ALA A 192 -27.97 39.81 -14.64
C ALA A 192 -26.70 40.47 -14.05
N ILE A 193 -26.87 41.43 -13.13
CA ILE A 193 -25.75 42.05 -12.38
C ILE A 193 -25.00 41.00 -11.57
N GLU A 194 -25.70 40.17 -10.78
CA GLU A 194 -25.09 39.10 -9.97
C GLU A 194 -24.29 38.13 -10.84
N SER A 195 -24.84 37.76 -12.01
CA SER A 195 -24.14 36.91 -12.96
C SER A 195 -22.87 37.57 -13.51
N ALA A 196 -22.94 38.86 -13.92
CA ALA A 196 -21.79 39.57 -14.43
C ALA A 196 -20.73 39.82 -13.36
N GLN A 197 -21.13 40.11 -12.10
CA GLN A 197 -20.24 40.24 -10.96
C GLN A 197 -19.52 38.94 -10.68
N THR A 198 -20.23 37.81 -10.67
CA THR A 198 -19.62 36.49 -10.47
C THR A 198 -18.56 36.17 -11.55
N GLN A 199 -18.82 36.57 -12.80
CA GLN A 199 -17.82 36.42 -13.88
C GLN A 199 -16.60 37.31 -13.66
N LEU A 200 -16.81 38.53 -13.18
CA LEU A 200 -15.71 39.44 -12.82
C LEU A 200 -14.89 38.92 -11.64
N ASP A 201 -15.55 38.37 -10.63
CA ASP A 201 -14.87 37.78 -9.46
C ASP A 201 -13.97 36.62 -9.89
N TYR A 202 -14.35 35.84 -10.93
CA TYR A 202 -13.53 34.79 -11.49
C TYR A 202 -12.27 35.28 -12.22
N ALA A 203 -12.14 36.60 -12.47
CA ALA A 203 -10.88 37.15 -12.96
C ALA A 203 -9.79 37.19 -11.89
N THR A 204 -10.14 37.09 -10.60
CA THR A 204 -9.22 36.89 -9.50
C THR A 204 -9.16 35.38 -9.20
N ILE A 205 -8.01 34.78 -9.43
CA ILE A 205 -7.81 33.35 -9.24
C ILE A 205 -7.15 33.13 -7.90
N SER A 206 -7.84 32.40 -7.02
CA SER A 206 -7.38 32.10 -5.65
C SER A 206 -7.20 30.62 -5.41
N SER A 207 -6.43 30.28 -4.36
CA SER A 207 -6.24 28.93 -3.90
C SER A 207 -7.52 28.36 -3.27
N PRO A 208 -7.99 27.17 -3.67
CA PRO A 208 -9.13 26.52 -3.05
C PRO A 208 -8.78 25.78 -1.75
N ILE A 209 -7.49 25.52 -1.47
CA ILE A 209 -7.01 24.74 -0.33
C ILE A 209 -5.73 25.36 0.27
N ASP A 210 -5.42 25.01 1.50
CA ASP A 210 -4.10 25.22 2.08
C ASP A 210 -3.10 24.22 1.47
N GLY A 211 -1.88 24.66 1.19
CA GLY A 211 -0.86 23.78 0.64
C GLY A 211 0.36 24.51 0.11
N VAL A 212 1.15 23.81 -0.66
CA VAL A 212 2.34 24.35 -1.31
C VAL A 212 2.10 24.43 -2.81
N ALA A 213 2.35 25.61 -3.38
CA ALA A 213 2.24 25.85 -4.84
C ALA A 213 3.36 25.08 -5.56
N GLY A 214 3.00 24.35 -6.59
CA GLY A 214 3.95 23.67 -7.46
C GLY A 214 4.60 24.62 -8.47
N ILE A 215 5.16 24.02 -9.52
CA ILE A 215 5.70 24.77 -10.66
C ILE A 215 4.52 25.37 -11.44
N ARG A 216 4.63 26.63 -11.86
CA ARG A 216 3.65 27.29 -12.69
C ARG A 216 3.65 26.67 -14.09
N MET A 217 2.46 26.50 -14.65
CA MET A 217 2.26 25.89 -15.96
C MET A 217 2.12 26.91 -17.07
N ILE A 218 1.99 28.21 -16.71
CA ILE A 218 1.75 29.30 -17.64
C ILE A 218 2.40 30.58 -17.13
N ASP A 219 2.77 31.47 -18.05
CA ASP A 219 3.42 32.73 -17.74
C ASP A 219 2.48 33.92 -17.89
N GLU A 220 2.87 35.06 -17.26
CA GLU A 220 2.18 36.35 -17.43
C GLU A 220 2.11 36.76 -18.89
N GLY A 221 1.02 37.44 -19.26
CA GLY A 221 0.77 37.87 -20.63
C GLY A 221 0.13 36.84 -21.53
N ASN A 222 0.08 35.56 -21.13
CA ASN A 222 -0.59 34.51 -21.90
C ASN A 222 -2.11 34.60 -21.79
N MET A 223 -2.81 34.22 -22.87
CA MET A 223 -4.27 34.02 -22.88
C MET A 223 -4.56 32.63 -22.33
N ILE A 224 -5.50 32.53 -21.40
CA ILE A 224 -5.95 31.25 -20.80
C ILE A 224 -7.46 31.08 -20.91
N THR A 225 -7.86 29.80 -20.92
CA THR A 225 -9.25 29.36 -21.01
C THR A 225 -9.54 28.25 -19.98
N PRO A 226 -10.82 27.99 -19.65
CA PRO A 226 -11.17 26.89 -18.73
C PRO A 226 -10.74 25.50 -19.18
N SER A 227 -10.46 25.29 -20.45
CA SER A 227 -9.99 24.04 -21.05
C SER A 227 -8.49 23.80 -20.92
N ASP A 228 -7.72 24.81 -20.54
CA ASP A 228 -6.26 24.69 -20.39
C ASP A 228 -5.86 23.79 -19.21
N PRO A 229 -4.63 23.28 -19.21
CA PRO A 229 -4.14 22.37 -18.14
C PRO A 229 -4.28 22.94 -16.74
N GLY A 230 -4.20 24.27 -16.58
CA GLY A 230 -4.25 24.98 -15.31
C GLY A 230 -3.09 25.96 -15.17
N ILE A 231 -3.07 26.68 -14.05
CA ILE A 231 -2.04 27.67 -13.74
C ILE A 231 -0.95 27.06 -12.85
N VAL A 232 -1.37 26.36 -11.80
CA VAL A 232 -0.50 25.73 -10.82
C VAL A 232 -1.24 24.59 -10.14
N THR A 233 -0.50 23.55 -9.70
CA THR A 233 -1.04 22.52 -8.82
C THR A 233 -0.65 22.83 -7.39
N ILE A 234 -1.63 22.87 -6.48
CA ILE A 234 -1.42 23.05 -5.05
C ILE A 234 -1.56 21.71 -4.37
N ASN A 235 -0.54 21.33 -3.60
CA ASN A 235 -0.46 20.08 -2.87
C ASN A 235 -0.49 20.35 -1.36
N GLN A 236 -1.44 19.73 -0.68
CA GLN A 236 -1.47 19.74 0.78
C GLN A 236 -0.48 18.71 1.30
N LEU A 237 0.56 19.20 2.00
CA LEU A 237 1.65 18.39 2.54
C LEU A 237 1.49 18.11 4.04
N GLU A 238 0.64 18.87 4.72
CA GLU A 238 0.29 18.76 6.14
C GLU A 238 -1.23 18.74 6.32
N PRO A 239 -1.79 17.58 6.70
CA PRO A 239 -1.18 16.24 6.74
C PRO A 239 -0.84 15.72 5.35
N ILE A 240 -0.09 14.58 5.28
CA ILE A 240 0.23 13.88 4.04
C ILE A 240 -0.28 12.44 4.11
N SER A 241 -0.50 11.83 2.96
CA SER A 241 -0.97 10.44 2.87
C SER A 241 0.11 9.51 2.32
N VAL A 242 0.10 8.27 2.78
CA VAL A 242 0.85 7.17 2.17
C VAL A 242 -0.13 6.10 1.73
N VAL A 243 -0.09 5.75 0.47
CA VAL A 243 -0.86 4.62 -0.08
C VAL A 243 0.10 3.48 -0.30
N PHE A 244 -0.15 2.34 0.32
CA PHE A 244 0.71 1.16 0.27
C PHE A 244 -0.10 -0.11 0.09
N THR A 245 0.56 -1.17 -0.39
CA THR A 245 -0.08 -2.46 -0.64
C THR A 245 0.48 -3.51 0.31
N VAL A 246 -0.40 -4.40 0.76
CA VAL A 246 -0.03 -5.56 1.57
C VAL A 246 -0.76 -6.80 1.05
N PRO A 247 -0.19 -8.01 1.25
CA PRO A 247 -0.90 -9.25 0.93
C PRO A 247 -2.24 -9.32 1.67
N SER A 248 -3.30 -9.78 1.00
CA SER A 248 -4.64 -9.90 1.59
C SER A 248 -4.66 -10.81 2.82
N GLU A 249 -3.80 -11.83 2.87
CA GLU A 249 -3.65 -12.72 4.03
C GLU A 249 -3.16 -11.98 5.28
N ALA A 250 -2.41 -10.90 5.12
CA ALA A 250 -1.90 -10.11 6.24
C ALA A 250 -3.01 -9.33 6.97
N ILE A 251 -4.16 -9.15 6.31
CA ILE A 251 -5.32 -8.42 6.82
C ILE A 251 -6.47 -9.37 7.18
N GLY A 252 -6.36 -10.67 6.84
CA GLY A 252 -7.44 -11.65 7.04
C GLY A 252 -7.94 -11.77 8.49
N ASP A 253 -7.09 -11.49 9.46
CA ASP A 253 -7.43 -11.46 10.89
C ASP A 253 -7.88 -10.06 11.37
N TRP A 254 -7.98 -9.08 10.45
CA TRP A 254 -8.41 -7.73 10.81
C TRP A 254 -9.89 -7.72 11.12
N PRO A 255 -10.31 -7.23 12.30
CA PRO A 255 -11.73 -7.19 12.63
C PRO A 255 -12.46 -6.26 11.65
N VAL A 256 -13.42 -6.80 10.91
CA VAL A 256 -14.29 -6.01 10.03
C VAL A 256 -15.01 -4.96 10.88
N GLY A 257 -14.78 -3.67 10.57
CA GLY A 257 -15.36 -2.56 11.32
C GLY A 257 -14.52 -2.04 12.50
N ALA A 258 -13.32 -2.59 12.75
CA ALA A 258 -12.40 -1.94 13.68
C ALA A 258 -12.00 -0.56 13.14
N PRO A 259 -11.99 0.49 14.00
CA PRO A 259 -11.56 1.81 13.55
C PRO A 259 -10.10 1.72 13.09
N ALA A 260 -9.87 1.99 11.81
CA ALA A 260 -8.55 2.01 11.20
C ALA A 260 -7.60 2.96 11.95
N SER A 261 -8.14 4.03 12.55
CA SER A 261 -7.40 5.03 13.31
C SER A 261 -6.65 4.53 14.55
N ALA A 262 -6.93 3.30 15.03
CA ALA A 262 -6.23 2.71 16.18
C ALA A 262 -4.85 2.11 15.80
N VAL A 263 -4.53 1.99 14.51
CA VAL A 263 -3.30 1.35 14.04
C VAL A 263 -2.27 2.38 13.69
N ALA A 264 -1.17 2.36 14.46
CA ALA A 264 0.00 3.15 14.16
C ALA A 264 0.77 2.57 12.98
N ILE A 265 1.10 3.40 12.02
CA ILE A 265 1.90 3.08 10.85
C ILE A 265 3.21 3.85 10.93
N THR A 266 4.33 3.16 10.79
CA THR A 266 5.63 3.82 10.68
C THR A 266 6.06 3.81 9.21
N ALA A 267 6.29 4.98 8.66
CA ALA A 267 6.89 5.12 7.34
C ALA A 267 8.41 5.04 7.47
N LEU A 268 9.02 4.14 6.71
CA LEU A 268 10.47 3.94 6.64
C LEU A 268 10.95 4.31 5.24
N ALA A 269 12.17 4.80 5.14
CA ALA A 269 12.81 5.02 3.85
C ALA A 269 13.01 3.68 3.12
N ALA A 270 12.83 3.68 1.79
CA ALA A 270 12.86 2.45 1.01
C ALA A 270 14.23 1.75 1.03
N ASN A 271 15.32 2.51 1.19
CA ASN A 271 16.70 2.02 1.02
C ASN A 271 17.40 1.62 2.31
N ASP A 272 17.17 2.33 3.42
CA ASP A 272 17.95 2.22 4.66
C ASP A 272 17.09 1.96 5.91
N ASP A 273 15.80 1.72 5.73
CA ASP A 273 14.80 1.49 6.80
C ASP A 273 14.77 2.60 7.88
N ARG A 274 15.31 3.80 7.57
CA ARG A 274 15.29 4.95 8.45
C ARG A 274 13.85 5.42 8.64
N PRO A 275 13.38 5.63 9.88
CA PRO A 275 12.04 6.13 10.13
C PRO A 275 11.90 7.56 9.62
N LEU A 276 10.86 7.80 8.82
CA LEU A 276 10.49 9.10 8.25
C LEU A 276 9.34 9.75 9.02
N GLY A 277 8.58 8.96 9.77
CA GLY A 277 7.49 9.47 10.58
C GLY A 277 6.50 8.37 10.98
N THR A 278 5.63 8.73 11.91
CA THR A 278 4.53 7.88 12.37
C THR A 278 3.20 8.53 12.00
N GLY A 279 2.28 7.72 11.56
CA GLY A 279 0.92 8.11 11.18
C GLY A 279 -0.09 7.10 11.65
N THR A 280 -1.32 7.27 11.23
CA THR A 280 -2.44 6.39 11.55
C THR A 280 -3.06 5.84 10.27
N LEU A 281 -3.51 4.59 10.31
CA LEU A 281 -4.24 4.00 9.22
C LEU A 281 -5.58 4.73 9.06
N SER A 282 -5.86 5.23 7.85
CA SER A 282 -7.08 5.99 7.56
C SER A 282 -8.12 5.13 6.86
N LEU A 283 -7.66 4.24 5.99
CA LEU A 283 -8.55 3.43 5.15
C LEU A 283 -7.89 2.11 4.78
N VAL A 284 -8.68 1.06 4.81
CA VAL A 284 -8.41 -0.22 4.15
C VAL A 284 -9.34 -0.27 2.93
N ASP A 285 -8.79 -0.44 1.74
CA ASP A 285 -9.58 -0.55 0.51
C ASP A 285 -10.48 -1.80 0.61
N ASN A 286 -11.69 -1.70 0.14
CA ASN A 286 -12.66 -2.81 0.08
C ASN A 286 -12.43 -3.73 -1.12
N HIS A 287 -11.45 -3.41 -1.97
CA HIS A 287 -11.12 -4.16 -3.17
C HIS A 287 -9.77 -4.86 -3.03
N ILE A 288 -9.77 -6.18 -3.27
CA ILE A 288 -8.55 -6.99 -3.41
C ILE A 288 -8.19 -7.04 -4.88
N ASP A 289 -6.97 -6.69 -5.22
CA ASP A 289 -6.46 -6.86 -6.57
C ASP A 289 -6.23 -8.36 -6.84
N PRO A 290 -7.01 -8.99 -7.75
CA PRO A 290 -6.90 -10.42 -8.00
C PRO A 290 -5.60 -10.81 -8.73
N ALA A 291 -4.93 -9.89 -9.40
CA ALA A 291 -3.69 -10.17 -10.12
C ALA A 291 -2.50 -10.32 -9.17
N THR A 292 -2.52 -9.58 -8.07
CA THR A 292 -1.42 -9.54 -7.08
C THR A 292 -1.80 -10.12 -5.72
N ALA A 293 -3.08 -10.45 -5.51
CA ALA A 293 -3.67 -10.85 -4.22
C ALA A 293 -3.35 -9.85 -3.09
N THR A 294 -3.29 -8.54 -3.40
CA THR A 294 -2.98 -7.48 -2.44
C THR A 294 -4.17 -6.56 -2.18
N VAL A 295 -4.16 -5.92 -1.02
CA VAL A 295 -5.11 -4.87 -0.61
C VAL A 295 -4.35 -3.56 -0.48
N ARG A 296 -4.96 -2.47 -0.93
CA ARG A 296 -4.43 -1.12 -0.74
C ARG A 296 -4.88 -0.55 0.59
N LEU A 297 -3.93 0.08 1.27
CA LEU A 297 -4.18 0.80 2.52
C LEU A 297 -3.75 2.24 2.35
N LYS A 298 -4.47 3.14 3.03
CA LYS A 298 -4.11 4.55 3.10
C LYS A 298 -3.88 4.93 4.55
N ALA A 299 -2.72 5.51 4.83
CA ALA A 299 -2.38 6.05 6.15
C ALA A 299 -2.15 7.56 6.06
N THR A 300 -2.47 8.29 7.12
CA THR A 300 -2.28 9.73 7.22
C THR A 300 -1.18 10.03 8.22
N PHE A 301 -0.26 10.92 7.83
CA PHE A 301 0.90 11.34 8.61
C PHE A 301 0.84 12.86 8.84
N PRO A 302 1.19 13.37 10.03
CA PRO A 302 1.21 14.82 10.30
C PRO A 302 2.21 15.58 9.42
N ASN A 303 3.38 14.99 9.15
CA ASN A 303 4.46 15.49 8.26
C ASN A 303 4.97 16.90 8.55
N LYS A 304 4.99 17.33 9.81
CA LYS A 304 5.46 18.68 10.20
C LYS A 304 6.90 18.99 9.78
N ASP A 305 7.73 17.96 9.72
CA ASP A 305 9.15 18.07 9.36
C ASP A 305 9.39 17.93 7.84
N HIS A 306 8.35 17.83 7.03
CA HIS A 306 8.38 17.64 5.58
C HIS A 306 9.31 16.50 5.11
N GLN A 307 9.49 15.47 5.95
CA GLN A 307 10.31 14.29 5.64
C GLN A 307 9.69 13.43 4.53
N LEU A 308 8.36 13.40 4.47
CA LEU A 308 7.60 12.70 3.45
C LEU A 308 7.29 13.67 2.31
N LYS A 309 7.74 13.32 1.10
CA LYS A 309 7.54 14.14 -0.11
C LYS A 309 6.63 13.40 -1.10
N PRO A 310 5.67 14.07 -1.74
CA PRO A 310 4.83 13.46 -2.77
C PRO A 310 5.67 12.75 -3.85
N GLY A 311 5.24 11.55 -4.24
CA GLY A 311 5.97 10.72 -5.19
C GLY A 311 7.08 9.86 -4.60
N GLN A 312 7.45 10.06 -3.33
CA GLN A 312 8.49 9.26 -2.66
C GLN A 312 8.00 7.83 -2.39
N PHE A 313 8.87 6.84 -2.65
CA PHE A 313 8.62 5.46 -2.25
C PHE A 313 9.03 5.25 -0.79
N VAL A 314 8.17 4.57 -0.03
CA VAL A 314 8.38 4.28 1.39
C VAL A 314 7.94 2.85 1.72
N LYS A 315 8.50 2.29 2.77
CA LYS A 315 8.01 1.07 3.40
C LYS A 315 7.10 1.47 4.56
N ALA A 316 5.86 1.02 4.54
CA ALA A 316 4.92 1.20 5.64
C ALA A 316 4.97 -0.02 6.54
N LEU A 317 5.40 0.16 7.77
CA LEU A 317 5.47 -0.88 8.79
C LEU A 317 4.34 -0.69 9.80
N PHE A 318 3.59 -1.74 10.06
CA PHE A 318 2.55 -1.75 11.08
C PHE A 318 2.38 -3.11 11.74
N GLN A 319 1.76 -3.11 12.91
CA GLN A 319 1.40 -4.32 13.62
C GLN A 319 -0.01 -4.75 13.23
N SER A 320 -0.13 -5.88 12.50
CA SER A 320 -1.43 -6.41 12.06
C SER A 320 -2.15 -7.20 13.15
N ALA A 321 -1.43 -7.87 14.02
CA ALA A 321 -1.97 -8.65 15.12
C ALA A 321 -0.98 -8.76 16.28
N LEU A 322 -1.49 -9.07 17.48
CA LEU A 322 -0.71 -9.45 18.64
C LEU A 322 -1.12 -10.86 19.03
N LEU A 323 -0.23 -11.83 18.81
CA LEU A 323 -0.47 -13.19 19.25
C LEU A 323 -0.11 -13.29 20.73
N SER A 324 -1.14 -13.32 21.59
CA SER A 324 -0.98 -13.47 23.03
C SER A 324 -0.65 -14.92 23.39
N GLN A 325 0.23 -15.12 24.38
CA GLN A 325 0.60 -16.43 24.92
C GLN A 325 1.03 -17.41 23.82
N ALA A 326 1.80 -16.95 22.85
CA ALA A 326 2.30 -17.77 21.77
C ALA A 326 3.68 -18.34 22.10
N THR A 327 3.88 -19.65 21.87
CA THR A 327 5.20 -20.27 21.95
C THR A 327 6.00 -19.89 20.71
N SER A 328 7.14 -19.25 20.90
CA SER A 328 8.00 -18.79 19.81
C SER A 328 9.43 -19.27 19.96
N VAL A 329 10.08 -19.51 18.82
CA VAL A 329 11.50 -19.86 18.71
C VAL A 329 12.15 -19.02 17.63
N PRO A 330 13.48 -18.78 17.66
CA PRO A 330 14.18 -18.18 16.53
C PRO A 330 13.91 -18.95 15.23
N SER A 331 13.67 -18.25 14.13
CA SER A 331 13.35 -18.91 12.85
C SER A 331 14.47 -19.84 12.36
N THR A 332 15.71 -19.59 12.78
CA THR A 332 16.86 -20.44 12.50
C THR A 332 16.76 -21.83 13.11
N ALA A 333 16.00 -22.01 14.21
CA ALA A 333 15.81 -23.31 14.85
C ALA A 333 14.89 -24.25 14.08
N VAL A 334 14.05 -23.70 13.19
CA VAL A 334 13.02 -24.44 12.47
C VAL A 334 13.59 -24.98 11.17
N GLN A 335 13.52 -26.32 10.99
CA GLN A 335 14.01 -27.02 9.81
C GLN A 335 12.87 -27.63 9.00
N GLN A 336 13.05 -27.70 7.69
CA GLN A 336 12.10 -28.37 6.78
C GLN A 336 12.69 -29.73 6.33
N SER A 337 11.84 -30.76 6.31
CA SER A 337 12.14 -32.07 5.77
C SER A 337 11.04 -32.49 4.80
N THR A 338 11.27 -33.58 4.06
CA THR A 338 10.25 -34.22 3.22
C THR A 338 8.99 -34.65 4.00
N ASN A 339 9.13 -34.88 5.32
CA ASN A 339 8.07 -35.30 6.22
C ASN A 339 7.42 -34.12 6.99
N GLY A 340 7.76 -32.87 6.67
CA GLY A 340 7.23 -31.70 7.33
C GLY A 340 8.28 -30.88 8.10
N THR A 341 7.79 -29.95 8.91
CA THR A 341 8.63 -29.02 9.69
C THR A 341 8.96 -29.62 11.05
N TYR A 342 10.20 -29.45 11.49
CA TYR A 342 10.67 -29.97 12.77
C TYR A 342 11.71 -29.03 13.42
N VAL A 343 11.97 -29.26 14.71
CA VAL A 343 13.06 -28.66 15.45
C VAL A 343 13.90 -29.76 16.11
N TYR A 344 15.19 -29.48 16.36
CA TYR A 344 15.98 -30.33 17.20
C TYR A 344 15.84 -29.88 18.65
N LEU A 345 15.21 -30.73 19.47
CA LEU A 345 15.00 -30.55 20.91
C LEU A 345 16.13 -31.24 21.68
N ILE A 346 16.67 -30.55 22.67
CA ILE A 346 17.64 -31.15 23.62
C ILE A 346 16.88 -31.66 24.83
N LYS A 347 16.96 -32.96 25.08
CA LYS A 347 16.36 -33.55 26.31
C LYS A 347 17.08 -33.06 27.55
N PRO A 348 16.36 -32.55 28.55
CA PRO A 348 16.95 -32.19 29.83
C PRO A 348 17.52 -33.45 30.53
N GLY A 349 18.78 -33.39 30.96
CA GLY A 349 19.47 -34.46 31.67
C GLY A 349 20.50 -35.25 30.85
N ASP A 350 20.20 -35.66 29.62
CA ASP A 350 21.08 -36.49 28.79
C ASP A 350 21.83 -35.75 27.69
N SER A 351 21.51 -34.48 27.44
CA SER A 351 22.00 -33.66 26.31
C SER A 351 21.84 -34.37 24.94
N THR A 352 20.79 -35.19 24.81
CA THR A 352 20.53 -35.99 23.62
C THR A 352 19.54 -35.23 22.72
N LEU A 353 19.82 -35.21 21.42
CA LEU A 353 18.96 -34.60 20.42
C LEU A 353 17.77 -35.48 20.06
N VAL A 354 16.60 -34.86 20.03
CA VAL A 354 15.36 -35.44 19.48
C VAL A 354 14.85 -34.57 18.35
N GLN A 355 14.52 -35.18 17.24
CA GLN A 355 13.81 -34.52 16.15
C GLN A 355 12.34 -34.47 16.53
N GLN A 356 11.87 -33.25 16.86
CA GLN A 356 10.49 -33.00 17.28
C GLN A 356 9.72 -32.37 16.12
N PRO A 357 8.69 -33.05 15.58
CA PRO A 357 7.79 -32.43 14.59
C PRO A 357 7.04 -31.24 15.20
N VAL A 358 6.95 -30.14 14.48
CA VAL A 358 6.24 -28.94 14.92
C VAL A 358 5.31 -28.43 13.84
N THR A 359 4.19 -27.84 14.25
CA THR A 359 3.31 -27.11 13.35
C THR A 359 3.59 -25.63 13.50
N VAL A 360 4.04 -25.00 12.41
CA VAL A 360 4.28 -23.56 12.37
C VAL A 360 2.94 -22.84 12.18
N LYS A 361 2.64 -21.87 13.04
CA LYS A 361 1.48 -21.00 12.91
C LYS A 361 1.79 -19.80 12.04
N ARG A 362 2.91 -19.11 12.30
CA ARG A 362 3.35 -17.93 11.55
C ARG A 362 4.84 -17.66 11.79
N VAL A 363 5.48 -17.04 10.80
CA VAL A 363 6.85 -16.50 10.92
C VAL A 363 6.75 -14.99 10.94
N ALA A 364 7.37 -14.33 11.91
CA ALA A 364 7.34 -12.88 12.06
C ALA A 364 8.62 -12.36 12.71
N GLY A 365 9.24 -11.34 12.13
CA GLY A 365 10.35 -10.61 12.76
C GLY A 365 11.55 -11.47 13.21
N GLY A 366 11.90 -12.51 12.46
CA GLY A 366 13.02 -13.41 12.82
C GLY A 366 12.67 -14.49 13.84
N VAL A 367 11.43 -14.52 14.35
CA VAL A 367 10.92 -15.59 15.22
C VAL A 367 9.81 -16.38 14.52
N THR A 368 9.72 -17.67 14.83
CA THR A 368 8.67 -18.56 14.34
C THR A 368 7.74 -18.90 15.49
N VAL A 369 6.46 -18.61 15.32
CA VAL A 369 5.39 -18.96 16.25
C VAL A 369 4.96 -20.39 15.97
N ILE A 370 5.00 -21.24 16.99
CA ILE A 370 4.65 -22.66 16.93
C ILE A 370 3.21 -22.85 17.43
N ALA A 371 2.40 -23.55 16.63
CA ALA A 371 1.02 -23.87 16.99
C ALA A 371 0.96 -25.12 17.89
N SER A 372 1.81 -26.11 17.63
CA SER A 372 1.86 -27.36 18.38
C SER A 372 3.21 -28.07 18.22
N GLY A 373 3.55 -28.93 19.19
CA GLY A 373 4.75 -29.76 19.14
C GLY A 373 5.92 -29.25 19.99
N LEU A 374 5.79 -28.08 20.65
CA LEU A 374 6.82 -27.52 21.51
C LEU A 374 6.19 -26.86 22.73
N SER A 375 6.83 -27.01 23.88
CA SER A 375 6.44 -26.41 25.16
C SER A 375 7.34 -25.23 25.53
N ALA A 376 6.80 -24.28 26.28
CA ALA A 376 7.60 -23.17 26.79
C ALA A 376 8.73 -23.70 27.69
N GLY A 377 9.96 -23.19 27.53
CA GLY A 377 11.16 -23.62 28.24
C GLY A 377 11.93 -24.74 27.55
N ASP A 378 11.40 -25.35 26.49
CA ASP A 378 12.11 -26.33 25.68
C ASP A 378 13.34 -25.71 25.04
N THR A 379 14.50 -26.42 25.10
CA THR A 379 15.75 -25.96 24.50
C THR A 379 15.87 -26.51 23.08
N VAL A 380 15.92 -25.61 22.09
CA VAL A 380 16.03 -25.95 20.67
C VAL A 380 17.38 -25.51 20.12
N VAL A 381 17.89 -26.24 19.11
CA VAL A 381 19.14 -25.92 18.43
C VAL A 381 18.88 -24.85 17.39
N THR A 382 19.67 -23.78 17.40
CA THR A 382 19.57 -22.65 16.45
C THR A 382 20.64 -22.64 15.37
N ASP A 383 21.81 -23.31 15.67
CA ASP A 383 22.90 -23.38 14.69
C ASP A 383 23.69 -24.68 14.87
N GLY A 384 24.39 -25.15 13.83
CA GLY A 384 25.12 -26.42 13.79
C GLY A 384 24.29 -27.62 13.31
N GLN A 385 23.06 -27.41 12.84
CA GLN A 385 22.09 -28.50 12.56
C GLN A 385 22.51 -29.45 11.42
N TYR A 386 23.36 -29.02 10.49
CA TYR A 386 23.71 -29.80 9.28
C TYR A 386 24.45 -31.12 9.58
N SER A 387 25.14 -31.20 10.72
CA SER A 387 25.88 -32.39 11.13
C SER A 387 25.14 -33.26 12.15
N LEU A 388 23.92 -32.86 12.56
CA LEU A 388 23.19 -33.50 13.63
C LEU A 388 22.32 -34.67 13.13
N LYS A 389 22.26 -35.71 13.92
CA LYS A 389 21.34 -36.84 13.76
C LYS A 389 20.57 -37.07 15.04
N PRO A 390 19.32 -37.53 15.00
CA PRO A 390 18.59 -37.93 16.19
C PRO A 390 19.37 -38.90 17.04
N GLY A 391 19.43 -38.69 18.38
CA GLY A 391 20.16 -39.53 19.32
C GLY A 391 21.61 -39.13 19.57
N MET A 392 22.16 -38.14 18.88
CA MET A 392 23.52 -37.64 19.17
C MET A 392 23.55 -36.80 20.45
N LYS A 393 24.68 -36.86 21.16
CA LYS A 393 24.96 -35.99 22.31
C LYS A 393 25.56 -34.68 21.82
N VAL A 394 25.07 -33.56 22.35
CA VAL A 394 25.53 -32.21 22.00
C VAL A 394 26.08 -31.49 23.24
N SER A 395 26.96 -30.55 22.98
CA SER A 395 27.44 -29.59 23.97
C SER A 395 26.84 -28.24 23.66
N THR A 396 26.10 -27.66 24.58
CA THR A 396 25.48 -26.37 24.42
C THR A 396 26.50 -25.25 24.61
N LEU A 397 26.65 -24.40 23.60
CA LEU A 397 27.33 -23.11 23.75
C LEU A 397 26.29 -22.08 24.17
N PRO A 398 26.52 -21.26 25.21
CA PRO A 398 25.56 -20.20 25.54
C PRO A 398 25.48 -19.17 24.39
N ASP A 399 24.26 -18.86 23.97
CA ASP A 399 23.99 -17.90 22.92
C ASP A 399 24.39 -16.49 23.38
N SER A 400 25.49 -15.97 22.82
CA SER A 400 26.03 -14.64 23.16
C SER A 400 25.37 -13.48 22.39
N ALA A 401 24.36 -13.73 21.54
CA ALA A 401 23.96 -12.77 20.52
C ALA A 401 22.51 -12.23 20.56
N VAL A 402 21.60 -12.77 21.39
CA VAL A 402 20.18 -12.33 21.34
C VAL A 402 19.81 -11.29 22.40
N SER A 403 20.65 -11.02 23.39
CA SER A 403 20.34 -10.07 24.48
C SER A 403 20.46 -8.58 24.14
N GLN A 404 20.94 -8.18 22.97
CA GLN A 404 21.18 -6.75 22.69
C GLN A 404 20.06 -6.04 21.90
N ASN A 405 19.07 -6.73 21.35
CA ASN A 405 18.04 -6.08 20.55
C ASN A 405 16.68 -5.91 21.26
N ALA A 406 16.52 -6.41 22.48
CA ALA A 406 15.28 -6.22 23.26
C ALA A 406 15.29 -4.95 24.15
N ALA A 407 16.41 -4.22 24.23
CA ALA A 407 16.58 -3.07 25.13
C ALA A 407 16.47 -1.69 24.46
N ALA A 408 16.16 -1.62 23.16
CA ALA A 408 15.99 -0.36 22.44
C ALA A 408 14.53 -0.04 22.11
N SER A 409 13.64 -0.14 23.10
CA SER A 409 12.36 0.57 23.04
C SER A 409 12.53 1.85 23.85
N PRO A 410 12.46 3.06 23.25
CA PRO A 410 12.46 4.28 24.03
C PRO A 410 11.15 4.34 24.84
N ALA A 411 11.28 4.28 26.16
CA ALA A 411 10.20 4.61 27.06
C ALA A 411 9.72 6.04 26.77
N ILE A 412 8.48 6.16 26.39
CA ILE A 412 7.78 7.46 26.30
C ILE A 412 7.66 7.97 27.73
N VAL A 413 8.54 8.90 28.11
CA VAL A 413 8.39 9.67 29.33
C VAL A 413 7.26 10.65 29.13
N ALA A 414 6.12 10.37 29.72
CA ALA A 414 5.03 11.32 29.88
C ALA A 414 5.48 12.39 30.88
N THR A 415 5.91 13.54 30.37
CA THR A 415 6.12 14.74 31.21
C THR A 415 4.78 15.42 31.40
N SER A 416 4.16 15.19 32.55
CA SER A 416 3.07 15.99 33.06
C SER A 416 3.62 17.37 33.45
N GLN A 417 3.22 18.43 32.79
CA GLN A 417 3.30 19.79 33.30
C GLN A 417 1.88 20.31 33.46
N THR A 418 1.52 20.54 34.70
CA THR A 418 0.49 21.44 35.21
C THR A 418 1.18 22.43 36.12
N PRO A 419 0.68 23.64 36.33
CA PRO A 419 -0.47 24.40 35.84
C PRO A 419 -0.12 25.49 34.79
#